data_5f4d1c9f3b6b2f128baf0757e89109a3
#
_entry.id   5f4d1c9f3b6b2f128baf0757e89109a3
#
_cell.length_a   1.000
_cell.length_b   1.000
_cell.length_c   1.000
_cell.angle_alpha   90.00
_cell.angle_beta   90.00
_cell.angle_gamma   90.00
#
_symmetry.space_group_name_H-M   'P 1'
#
loop_
_entity.id
_entity.type
_entity.pdbx_description
1 polymer ?
#
loop_
_entity_poly.entity_id
_entity_poly.type
_entity_poly.pdbx_seq_one_letter_code
_entity_poly.pdbx_strand_id
1 'polypeptide(L)'
;FPDVTRALALRCPVFSEVQQISTYWAVGQWTEATQSYADDTTDAQDAGTGDVPLATTTDNDGHLLGAYGLFERVVYVISTAGSGGTYEYTYWNGEEWRTLTPLTTPNFAVTGTQTLSFVPPDDWRQGVPAGVTFPADFDGNLFWVRVRVTSSSFTSSTVSLLTGQDNL
;
A
#
# COMPACT_ATOMS: atom_id res chain seq x y z
N PHE A 1 60.46 -31.34 -3.45
CA PHE A 1 59.11 -31.04 -4.00
C PHE A 1 58.44 -30.05 -3.08
N PRO A 2 58.04 -28.81 -3.54
CA PRO A 2 57.31 -27.90 -2.70
C PRO A 2 55.83 -28.29 -2.73
N ASP A 3 55.29 -28.47 -1.54
CA ASP A 3 53.89 -28.69 -1.26
C ASP A 3 53.12 -27.38 -1.50
N VAL A 4 52.29 -27.35 -2.55
CA VAL A 4 51.39 -26.23 -2.87
C VAL A 4 49.97 -26.58 -2.43
N THR A 5 49.74 -26.62 -1.14
CA THR A 5 48.39 -26.62 -0.60
C THR A 5 47.91 -25.18 -0.53
N ARG A 6 47.53 -24.59 -1.67
CA ARG A 6 46.76 -23.36 -1.69
C ARG A 6 45.30 -23.71 -1.38
N ALA A 7 44.94 -23.57 -0.15
CA ALA A 7 43.53 -23.51 0.25
C ALA A 7 42.90 -22.28 -0.42
N LEU A 8 42.08 -22.53 -1.44
CA LEU A 8 41.22 -21.52 -2.03
C LEU A 8 40.13 -21.25 -1.03
N ALA A 9 40.32 -20.23 -0.18
CA ALA A 9 39.23 -19.72 0.66
C ALA A 9 38.22 -19.05 -0.26
N LEU A 10 37.18 -19.80 -0.62
CA LEU A 10 36.01 -19.23 -1.24
C LEU A 10 35.38 -18.29 -0.22
N ARG A 11 35.70 -17.01 -0.31
CA ARG A 11 34.95 -15.98 0.40
C ARG A 11 33.59 -15.88 -0.28
N CYS A 12 32.59 -16.55 0.28
CA CYS A 12 31.22 -16.18 0.04
C CYS A 12 31.11 -14.71 0.41
N PRO A 13 30.74 -13.79 -0.51
CA PRO A 13 30.36 -12.48 -0.08
C PRO A 13 29.17 -12.66 0.86
N VAL A 14 29.36 -12.29 2.10
CA VAL A 14 28.23 -12.10 3.01
C VAL A 14 27.45 -10.94 2.40
N PHE A 15 26.34 -11.24 1.74
CA PHE A 15 25.35 -10.24 1.38
C PHE A 15 24.69 -9.76 2.68
N SER A 16 25.39 -8.92 3.42
CA SER A 16 24.82 -8.15 4.49
C SER A 16 24.72 -6.70 4.01
N GLU A 17 23.81 -6.49 3.13
CA GLU A 17 23.05 -5.27 2.97
C GLU A 17 21.78 -5.70 2.27
N VAL A 18 20.77 -6.00 3.08
CA VAL A 18 19.41 -5.75 2.64
C VAL A 18 19.38 -4.25 2.35
N GLN A 19 19.64 -3.86 1.10
CA GLN A 19 19.24 -2.57 0.64
C GLN A 19 17.72 -2.56 0.87
N GLN A 20 17.29 -1.87 1.91
CA GLN A 20 15.96 -1.33 1.90
C GLN A 20 15.92 -0.43 0.66
N ILE A 21 15.48 -0.98 -0.44
CA ILE A 21 15.03 -0.18 -1.55
C ILE A 21 13.90 0.61 -0.90
N SER A 22 14.15 1.89 -0.67
CA SER A 22 13.11 2.82 -0.23
C SER A 22 12.06 2.79 -1.33
N THR A 23 11.12 1.87 -1.20
CA THR A 23 10.03 1.75 -2.14
C THR A 23 9.21 3.00 -1.95
N TYR A 24 9.20 3.89 -2.95
CA TYR A 24 8.32 5.05 -2.94
C TYR A 24 6.90 4.57 -2.76
N TRP A 25 6.24 5.05 -1.73
CA TRP A 25 4.86 4.76 -1.42
C TRP A 25 4.03 6.00 -1.69
N ALA A 26 2.98 5.81 -2.43
CA ALA A 26 1.93 6.81 -2.62
C ALA A 26 0.70 6.36 -1.84
N VAL A 27 0.19 7.25 -1.03
CA VAL A 27 -1.03 7.06 -0.25
C VAL A 27 -1.92 8.26 -0.47
N GLY A 28 -3.20 8.03 -0.71
CA GLY A 28 -4.13 9.15 -0.81
C GLY A 28 -5.58 8.72 -0.82
N GLN A 29 -6.44 9.68 -0.57
CA GLN A 29 -7.88 9.46 -0.57
C GLN A 29 -8.41 9.25 -1.98
N TRP A 30 -9.31 8.31 -2.12
CA TRP A 30 -10.10 8.08 -3.30
C TRP A 30 -11.53 8.58 -3.11
N THR A 31 -11.99 9.44 -4.02
CA THR A 31 -13.38 9.92 -4.07
C THR A 31 -14.05 9.36 -5.31
N GLU A 32 -15.03 8.48 -5.13
CA GLU A 32 -15.75 7.81 -6.21
C GLU A 32 -16.54 8.80 -7.07
N ALA A 33 -17.21 9.77 -6.47
CA ALA A 33 -18.07 10.72 -7.19
C ALA A 33 -17.33 11.57 -8.23
N THR A 34 -16.06 11.88 -7.99
CA THR A 34 -15.20 12.67 -8.89
C THR A 34 -14.11 11.84 -9.52
N GLN A 35 -13.97 10.58 -9.12
CA GLN A 35 -12.89 9.66 -9.52
C GLN A 35 -11.51 10.30 -9.33
N SER A 36 -11.34 10.98 -8.21
CA SER A 36 -10.13 11.75 -7.91
C SER A 36 -9.31 11.11 -6.80
N TYR A 37 -8.01 11.27 -6.92
CA TYR A 37 -7.01 10.95 -5.91
C TYR A 37 -6.50 12.25 -5.28
N ALA A 38 -6.56 12.33 -3.97
CA ALA A 38 -5.91 13.39 -3.21
C ALA A 38 -4.69 12.79 -2.51
N ASP A 39 -3.51 13.34 -2.78
CA ASP A 39 -2.24 12.82 -2.26
C ASP A 39 -2.06 13.19 -0.79
N ASP A 40 -2.00 12.20 0.08
CA ASP A 40 -1.75 12.29 1.52
C ASP A 40 -0.45 11.57 1.90
N THR A 41 0.43 11.31 0.94
CA THR A 41 1.64 10.50 1.13
C THR A 41 2.53 11.02 2.24
N THR A 42 2.71 12.34 2.34
CA THR A 42 3.55 12.95 3.37
C THR A 42 2.98 12.72 4.77
N ASP A 43 1.68 12.93 4.94
CA ASP A 43 1.00 12.76 6.22
C ASP A 43 0.92 11.27 6.61
N ALA A 44 0.71 10.39 5.64
CA ALA A 44 0.69 8.93 5.87
C ALA A 44 2.05 8.35 6.31
N GLN A 45 3.14 9.03 6.01
CA GLN A 45 4.51 8.60 6.36
C GLN A 45 5.06 9.28 7.62
N ASP A 46 4.35 10.26 8.16
CA ASP A 46 4.75 11.01 9.37
C ASP A 46 3.78 10.76 10.53
N ALA A 47 4.20 9.95 11.49
CA ALA A 47 3.40 9.64 12.67
C ALA A 47 3.14 10.85 13.61
N GLY A 48 3.80 11.99 13.38
CA GLY A 48 3.75 13.18 14.25
C GLY A 48 2.78 14.27 13.80
N THR A 49 2.35 14.28 12.55
CA THR A 49 1.53 15.35 11.97
C THR A 49 0.51 14.78 10.97
N GLY A 50 -0.72 15.22 11.07
CA GLY A 50 -1.76 14.92 10.09
C GLY A 50 -2.20 13.46 10.07
N ASP A 51 -3.36 13.17 10.61
CA ASP A 51 -3.95 11.83 10.48
C ASP A 51 -4.72 11.74 9.15
N VAL A 52 -4.46 10.69 8.38
CA VAL A 52 -5.10 10.46 7.09
C VAL A 52 -6.42 9.72 7.26
N PRO A 53 -7.57 10.28 6.87
CA PRO A 53 -8.82 9.54 6.80
C PRO A 53 -8.74 8.47 5.71
N LEU A 54 -9.14 7.24 6.02
CA LEU A 54 -9.09 6.14 5.04
C LEU A 54 -10.21 6.17 4.00
N ALA A 55 -11.28 6.91 4.27
CA ALA A 55 -12.36 7.18 3.34
C ALA A 55 -13.04 8.51 3.74
N THR A 56 -13.77 9.10 2.82
CA THR A 56 -14.73 10.14 3.18
C THR A 56 -15.97 9.51 3.84
N THR A 57 -17.02 10.26 4.05
CA THR A 57 -18.28 9.73 4.61
C THR A 57 -19.21 9.15 3.53
N THR A 58 -18.73 9.05 2.30
CA THR A 58 -19.52 8.63 1.15
C THR A 58 -19.23 7.17 0.79
N ASP A 59 -20.29 6.43 0.47
CA ASP A 59 -20.20 5.05 -0.02
C ASP A 59 -19.36 4.99 -1.30
N ASN A 60 -18.56 3.94 -1.40
CA ASN A 60 -17.56 3.69 -2.44
C ASN A 60 -16.30 4.58 -2.43
N ASP A 61 -16.20 5.56 -1.54
CA ASP A 61 -14.93 6.23 -1.27
C ASP A 61 -13.94 5.31 -0.55
N GLY A 62 -12.68 5.67 -0.52
CA GLY A 62 -11.65 4.86 0.11
C GLY A 62 -10.27 5.50 0.00
N HIS A 63 -9.27 4.66 -0.18
CA HIS A 63 -7.90 5.11 -0.38
C HIS A 63 -7.19 4.25 -1.43
N LEU A 64 -6.22 4.86 -2.07
CA LEU A 64 -5.30 4.23 -3.00
C LEU A 64 -3.91 4.10 -2.36
N LEU A 65 -3.28 2.97 -2.64
CA LEU A 65 -1.93 2.63 -2.21
C LEU A 65 -1.12 2.30 -3.45
N GLY A 66 -0.05 3.03 -3.67
CA GLY A 66 0.80 2.85 -4.85
C GLY A 66 2.27 2.68 -4.49
N ALA A 67 2.99 1.86 -5.26
CA ALA A 67 4.43 1.70 -5.11
C ALA A 67 5.10 1.45 -6.46
N TYR A 68 6.41 1.79 -6.58
CA TYR A 68 7.19 1.46 -7.78
C TYR A 68 7.50 -0.04 -7.89
N GLY A 69 7.59 -0.76 -6.76
CA GLY A 69 7.79 -2.20 -6.70
C GLY A 69 6.51 -2.95 -6.36
N LEU A 70 6.50 -4.26 -6.63
CA LEU A 70 5.47 -5.16 -6.11
C LEU A 70 5.56 -5.20 -4.58
N PHE A 71 4.42 -5.25 -3.94
CA PHE A 71 4.33 -5.38 -2.49
C PHE A 71 3.25 -6.41 -2.13
N GLU A 72 3.32 -6.94 -0.93
CA GLU A 72 2.39 -7.98 -0.46
C GLU A 72 1.79 -7.66 0.90
N ARG A 73 2.25 -6.55 1.51
CA ARG A 73 1.84 -6.18 2.86
C ARG A 73 1.77 -4.67 3.03
N VAL A 74 0.71 -4.24 3.70
CA VAL A 74 0.52 -2.85 4.15
C VAL A 74 0.23 -2.85 5.63
N VAL A 75 0.92 -2.01 6.37
CA VAL A 75 0.72 -1.83 7.82
C VAL A 75 0.10 -0.46 8.07
N TYR A 76 -1.02 -0.46 8.75
CA TYR A 76 -1.77 0.71 9.18
C TYR A 76 -1.59 0.90 10.68
N VAL A 77 -1.26 2.08 11.13
CA VAL A 77 -1.36 2.47 12.53
C VAL A 77 -2.62 3.32 12.69
N ILE A 78 -3.69 2.70 13.16
CA ILE A 78 -5.00 3.35 13.32
C ILE A 78 -4.97 4.22 14.56
N SER A 79 -5.09 5.52 14.40
CA SER A 79 -5.17 6.51 15.47
C SER A 79 -6.60 6.69 15.98
N THR A 80 -7.59 6.69 15.06
CA THR A 80 -9.01 6.76 15.40
C THR A 80 -9.75 5.61 14.73
N ALA A 81 -10.45 4.81 15.53
CA ALA A 81 -11.25 3.69 15.05
C ALA A 81 -12.47 4.18 14.29
N GLY A 82 -12.76 3.54 13.17
CA GLY A 82 -14.00 3.69 12.43
C GLY A 82 -15.10 2.76 12.94
N SER A 83 -16.21 2.71 12.24
CA SER A 83 -17.31 1.77 12.53
C SER A 83 -18.15 1.48 11.29
N GLY A 84 -18.80 0.33 11.25
CA GLY A 84 -19.84 -0.04 10.28
C GLY A 84 -19.35 -0.27 8.85
N GLY A 85 -18.04 -0.16 8.58
CA GLY A 85 -17.49 -0.30 7.23
C GLY A 85 -17.42 -1.77 6.79
N THR A 86 -17.84 -2.03 5.55
CA THR A 86 -17.44 -3.20 4.77
C THR A 86 -16.51 -2.73 3.66
N TYR A 87 -15.49 -3.52 3.36
CA TYR A 87 -14.40 -3.08 2.48
C TYR A 87 -14.22 -4.03 1.32
N GLU A 88 -13.99 -3.46 0.14
CA GLU A 88 -13.55 -4.15 -1.05
C GLU A 88 -12.07 -3.81 -1.33
N TYR A 89 -11.34 -4.82 -1.75
CA TYR A 89 -9.93 -4.70 -2.10
C TYR A 89 -9.76 -5.00 -3.57
N THR A 90 -9.12 -4.10 -4.31
CA THR A 90 -8.85 -4.26 -5.74
C THR A 90 -7.42 -3.84 -6.07
N TYR A 91 -6.88 -4.37 -7.16
CA TYR A 91 -5.59 -3.99 -7.72
C TYR A 91 -5.72 -3.61 -9.19
N TRP A 92 -4.80 -2.82 -9.71
CA TRP A 92 -4.77 -2.41 -11.11
C TRP A 92 -3.94 -3.39 -11.95
N ASN A 93 -4.56 -4.03 -12.95
CA ASN A 93 -3.85 -5.00 -13.80
C ASN A 93 -3.26 -4.39 -15.08
N GLY A 94 -3.34 -3.06 -15.23
CA GLY A 94 -2.92 -2.34 -16.42
C GLY A 94 -4.07 -1.93 -17.34
N GLU A 95 -5.25 -2.53 -17.18
CA GLU A 95 -6.45 -2.28 -18.00
C GLU A 95 -7.67 -1.94 -17.15
N GLU A 96 -7.86 -2.65 -16.03
CA GLU A 96 -9.01 -2.50 -15.15
C GLU A 96 -8.68 -2.83 -13.69
N TRP A 97 -9.57 -2.44 -12.77
CA TRP A 97 -9.51 -2.83 -11.38
C TRP A 97 -10.03 -4.26 -11.20
N ARG A 98 -9.18 -5.15 -10.70
CA ARG A 98 -9.47 -6.54 -10.40
C ARG A 98 -9.60 -6.79 -8.91
N THR A 99 -10.45 -7.74 -8.52
CA THR A 99 -10.59 -8.13 -7.12
C THR A 99 -9.28 -8.69 -6.58
N LEU A 100 -8.79 -8.10 -5.49
CA LEU A 100 -7.68 -8.61 -4.70
C LEU A 100 -8.24 -9.46 -3.57
N THR A 101 -7.72 -10.67 -3.40
CA THR A 101 -8.10 -11.55 -2.29
C THR A 101 -7.07 -11.46 -1.17
N PRO A 102 -7.38 -10.78 -0.04
CA PRO A 102 -6.46 -10.68 1.07
C PRO A 102 -6.24 -12.03 1.79
N LEU A 103 -5.03 -12.24 2.31
CA LEU A 103 -4.72 -13.26 3.30
C LEU A 103 -5.09 -12.78 4.71
N THR A 104 -4.86 -11.49 4.96
CA THR A 104 -5.23 -10.81 6.20
C THR A 104 -5.87 -9.47 5.87
N THR A 105 -6.97 -9.15 6.54
CA THR A 105 -7.66 -7.86 6.40
C THR A 105 -7.48 -7.02 7.66
N PRO A 106 -7.22 -5.71 7.53
CA PRO A 106 -7.18 -4.81 8.68
C PRO A 106 -8.57 -4.67 9.31
N ASN A 107 -8.61 -4.59 10.63
CA ASN A 107 -9.82 -4.22 11.35
C ASN A 107 -9.84 -2.71 11.60
N PHE A 108 -10.45 -1.97 10.71
CA PHE A 108 -10.53 -0.51 10.83
C PHE A 108 -11.44 0.00 11.96
N ALA A 109 -12.14 -0.89 12.65
CA ALA A 109 -12.93 -0.55 13.84
C ALA A 109 -12.12 -0.64 15.15
N VAL A 110 -10.82 -0.86 15.09
CA VAL A 110 -9.93 -0.99 16.26
C VAL A 110 -8.70 -0.14 16.05
N THR A 111 -8.31 0.63 17.07
CA THR A 111 -7.05 1.41 17.08
C THR A 111 -5.82 0.51 17.19
N GLY A 112 -4.66 1.04 16.81
CA GLY A 112 -3.38 0.35 16.86
C GLY A 112 -2.98 -0.23 15.51
N THR A 113 -2.03 -1.14 15.53
CA THR A 113 -1.44 -1.71 14.31
C THR A 113 -2.35 -2.74 13.68
N GLN A 114 -2.71 -2.52 12.43
CA GLN A 114 -3.51 -3.41 11.58
C GLN A 114 -2.74 -3.76 10.32
N THR A 115 -3.03 -4.90 9.72
CA THR A 115 -2.29 -5.36 8.53
C THR A 115 -3.25 -5.82 7.43
N LEU A 116 -2.99 -5.35 6.21
CA LEU A 116 -3.46 -5.95 4.98
C LEU A 116 -2.31 -6.78 4.40
N SER A 117 -2.54 -8.06 4.12
CA SER A 117 -1.57 -8.88 3.39
C SER A 117 -2.25 -9.70 2.30
N PHE A 118 -1.53 -9.97 1.24
CA PHE A 118 -2.03 -10.69 0.06
C PHE A 118 -0.87 -11.30 -0.73
N VAL A 119 -1.18 -12.19 -1.65
CA VAL A 119 -0.21 -12.65 -2.64
C VAL A 119 -0.30 -11.72 -3.85
N PRO A 120 0.82 -11.12 -4.31
CA PRO A 120 0.81 -10.28 -5.50
C PRO A 120 0.25 -11.07 -6.70
N PRO A 121 -0.78 -10.55 -7.39
CA PRO A 121 -1.33 -11.23 -8.56
C PRO A 121 -0.34 -11.28 -9.72
N ASP A 122 -0.32 -12.37 -10.49
CA ASP A 122 0.58 -12.56 -11.63
C ASP A 122 0.36 -11.54 -12.76
N ASP A 123 -0.86 -11.04 -12.88
CA ASP A 123 -1.26 -10.04 -13.87
C ASP A 123 -1.24 -8.59 -13.35
N TRP A 124 -0.70 -8.35 -12.14
CA TRP A 124 -0.53 -7.00 -11.62
C TRP A 124 0.45 -6.21 -12.48
N ARG A 125 0.07 -5.00 -12.87
CA ARG A 125 0.89 -4.15 -13.75
C ARG A 125 1.01 -2.76 -13.17
N GLN A 126 2.19 -2.19 -13.37
CA GLN A 126 2.43 -0.77 -13.15
C GLN A 126 1.71 0.04 -14.20
N GLY A 127 1.10 1.15 -13.80
CA GLY A 127 0.39 2.01 -14.74
C GLY A 127 -0.42 3.09 -14.02
N VAL A 128 -0.88 4.05 -14.80
CA VAL A 128 -1.85 5.07 -14.36
C VAL A 128 -3.24 4.47 -14.52
N PRO A 129 -4.00 4.25 -13.44
CA PRO A 129 -5.33 3.66 -13.56
C PRO A 129 -6.27 4.55 -14.37
N ALA A 130 -6.92 3.96 -15.36
CA ALA A 130 -7.91 4.66 -16.17
C ALA A 130 -9.08 5.15 -15.30
N GLY A 131 -9.53 6.38 -15.54
CA GLY A 131 -10.61 7.01 -14.78
C GLY A 131 -10.17 7.61 -13.44
N VAL A 132 -8.88 7.52 -13.05
CA VAL A 132 -8.38 8.22 -11.87
C VAL A 132 -7.78 9.56 -12.25
N THR A 133 -8.25 10.64 -11.63
CA THR A 133 -7.69 11.98 -11.78
C THR A 133 -6.66 12.20 -10.67
N PHE A 134 -5.39 12.28 -11.05
CA PHE A 134 -4.28 12.59 -10.15
C PHE A 134 -3.95 14.10 -10.16
N PRO A 135 -3.30 14.64 -9.11
CA PRO A 135 -2.69 15.96 -9.15
C PRO A 135 -1.72 16.10 -10.34
N ALA A 136 -1.58 17.32 -10.88
CA ALA A 136 -0.85 17.57 -12.14
C ALA A 136 0.63 17.12 -12.13
N ASP A 137 1.27 17.18 -10.98
CA ASP A 137 2.70 16.84 -10.82
C ASP A 137 2.91 15.45 -10.20
N PHE A 138 1.85 14.66 -10.08
CA PHE A 138 1.91 13.34 -9.45
C PHE A 138 2.20 12.26 -10.49
N ASP A 139 3.27 11.47 -10.26
CA ASP A 139 3.56 10.30 -11.08
C ASP A 139 2.67 9.13 -10.66
N GLY A 140 1.57 8.93 -11.40
CA GLY A 140 0.62 7.85 -11.16
C GLY A 140 1.04 6.48 -11.71
N ASN A 141 2.24 6.35 -12.31
CA ASN A 141 2.69 5.10 -12.92
C ASN A 141 3.26 4.12 -11.89
N LEU A 142 2.40 3.60 -11.04
CA LEU A 142 2.73 2.72 -9.90
C LEU A 142 1.98 1.39 -9.98
N PHE A 143 2.36 0.44 -9.14
CA PHE A 143 1.53 -0.71 -8.80
C PHE A 143 0.48 -0.26 -7.78
N TRP A 144 -0.81 -0.39 -8.10
CA TRP A 144 -1.89 0.17 -7.29
C TRP A 144 -2.75 -0.89 -6.63
N VAL A 145 -3.05 -0.65 -5.36
CA VAL A 145 -4.15 -1.28 -4.62
C VAL A 145 -5.15 -0.20 -4.23
N ARG A 146 -6.43 -0.50 -4.39
CA ARG A 146 -7.53 0.34 -3.92
C ARG A 146 -8.29 -0.39 -2.84
N VAL A 147 -8.51 0.28 -1.72
CA VAL A 147 -9.38 -0.15 -0.63
C VAL A 147 -10.59 0.78 -0.60
N ARG A 148 -11.77 0.22 -0.78
CA ARG A 148 -13.00 0.98 -0.95
C ARG A 148 -14.04 0.54 0.09
N VAL A 149 -14.77 1.50 0.66
CA VAL A 149 -15.89 1.22 1.55
C VAL A 149 -17.13 0.93 0.70
N THR A 150 -17.81 -0.19 0.97
CA THR A 150 -18.99 -0.62 0.20
C THR A 150 -20.28 -0.58 1.01
N SER A 151 -20.24 -0.05 2.22
CA SER A 151 -21.42 0.12 3.09
C SER A 151 -21.87 1.57 3.14
N SER A 152 -23.19 1.78 3.10
CA SER A 152 -23.80 3.11 3.08
C SER A 152 -23.88 3.80 4.45
N SER A 153 -23.45 3.12 5.53
CA SER A 153 -23.47 3.67 6.88
C SER A 153 -22.19 3.26 7.60
N PHE A 154 -21.23 4.17 7.63
CA PHE A 154 -19.95 3.95 8.29
C PHE A 154 -19.39 5.26 8.85
N THR A 155 -18.44 5.12 9.79
CA THR A 155 -17.54 6.20 10.21
C THR A 155 -16.15 5.83 9.79
N SER A 156 -15.45 6.72 9.08
CA SER A 156 -14.08 6.50 8.65
C SER A 156 -13.16 6.39 9.84
N SER A 157 -12.19 5.49 9.72
CA SER A 157 -11.02 5.48 10.58
C SER A 157 -9.96 6.46 10.05
N THR A 158 -9.07 6.89 10.93
CA THR A 158 -7.89 7.65 10.54
C THR A 158 -6.62 6.89 10.89
N VAL A 159 -5.59 7.06 10.08
CA VAL A 159 -4.26 6.48 10.29
C VAL A 159 -3.25 7.57 10.58
N SER A 160 -2.40 7.35 11.56
CA SER A 160 -1.26 8.22 11.87
C SER A 160 0.01 7.77 11.13
N LEU A 161 0.07 6.52 10.68
CA LEU A 161 1.20 6.00 9.92
C LEU A 161 0.72 4.87 9.01
N LEU A 162 1.21 4.87 7.77
CA LEU A 162 0.96 3.82 6.81
C LEU A 162 2.28 3.44 6.12
N THR A 163 2.65 2.18 6.21
CA THR A 163 3.89 1.66 5.60
C THR A 163 3.62 0.40 4.81
N GLY A 164 4.32 0.28 3.68
CA GLY A 164 4.34 -0.94 2.93
C GLY A 164 5.57 -1.77 3.24
N GLN A 165 5.47 -3.06 3.02
CA GLN A 165 6.58 -3.99 3.17
C GLN A 165 6.61 -4.93 1.98
N ASP A 166 7.81 -5.06 1.41
CA ASP A 166 8.13 -6.08 0.43
C ASP A 166 8.76 -7.24 1.21
N ASN A 167 8.33 -8.46 0.97
CA ASN A 167 9.12 -9.62 1.35
C ASN A 167 10.09 -9.90 0.20
N LEU A 168 11.34 -9.59 0.41
CA LEU A 168 12.45 -10.10 -0.40
C LEU A 168 12.90 -11.47 0.12
#